data_fb2e2511b35067a6208753b7984925a3
#
_entry.id   fb2e2511b35067a6208753b7984925a3
#
_cell.length_a   1.000
_cell.length_b   1.000
_cell.length_c   1.000
_cell.angle_alpha   90.00
_cell.angle_beta   90.00
_cell.angle_gamma   90.00
#
_symmetry.space_group_name_H-M   'P 1'
#
loop_
_entity.id
_entity.type
_entity.pdbx_description
1 polymer ?
#
loop_
_entity_poly.entity_id
_entity_poly.type
_entity_poly.pdbx_seq_one_letter_code
_entity_poly.pdbx_strand_id
1 'polypeptide(L)'
;VPTEKRARKRAQREAKVAALERQRRRRTSVRRTVTILVLVAVAVGVYVAVSTGGKKKTPTASKTTTTTTTTTTLPPNAVSTTTTVSLAGDTTSANCPASFSTSLKKPSWSSPPPTIIDPTRTYSATVTTDVGSFTIALDTASAPKTVNNFVFLAENHFYDCVEFHRVIPGFMDQSGDPTGTGTGGPGYQFADENIPSNGYTAGEVAMANSGKNTNGSQFFVLVSSYQTDSYSLFGHVTSGLSVVKKINSDGSSSGTPTVRHRIVSVVISES
;
A
#
# COMPACT_ATOMS: atom_id res chain seq x y z
N VAL A 1 36.38 20.37 -38.88
CA VAL A 1 36.85 20.18 -37.47
C VAL A 1 35.72 20.17 -36.45
N PRO A 2 34.54 20.87 -36.57
CA PRO A 2 33.45 20.75 -35.62
C PRO A 2 32.71 19.42 -35.65
N THR A 3 32.74 18.69 -36.76
CA THR A 3 32.03 17.41 -36.97
C THR A 3 32.68 16.22 -36.23
N GLU A 4 34.01 16.19 -36.18
CA GLU A 4 34.75 15.11 -35.52
C GLU A 4 34.56 15.11 -33.98
N LYS A 5 34.55 16.26 -33.36
CA LYS A 5 34.31 16.45 -31.93
C LYS A 5 32.88 16.01 -31.54
N ARG A 6 31.91 16.27 -32.41
CA ARG A 6 30.50 15.82 -32.21
C ARG A 6 30.39 14.31 -32.38
N ALA A 7 31.07 13.71 -33.36
CA ALA A 7 31.10 12.26 -33.57
C ALA A 7 31.72 11.53 -32.37
N ARG A 8 32.84 12.01 -31.83
CA ARG A 8 33.46 11.45 -30.61
C ARG A 8 32.55 11.51 -29.38
N LYS A 9 31.82 12.63 -29.18
CA LYS A 9 30.84 12.74 -28.09
C LYS A 9 29.65 11.80 -28.25
N ARG A 10 29.16 11.56 -29.48
CA ARG A 10 28.10 10.57 -29.74
C ARG A 10 28.57 9.17 -29.44
N ALA A 11 29.73 8.76 -29.94
CA ALA A 11 30.32 7.45 -29.68
C ALA A 11 30.53 7.18 -28.18
N GLN A 12 30.97 8.19 -27.41
CA GLN A 12 31.12 8.07 -25.97
C GLN A 12 29.76 7.89 -25.23
N ARG A 13 28.70 8.56 -25.68
CA ARG A 13 27.35 8.40 -25.13
C ARG A 13 26.79 7.01 -25.43
N GLU A 14 26.94 6.55 -26.66
CA GLU A 14 26.50 5.21 -27.09
C GLU A 14 27.25 4.11 -26.34
N ALA A 15 28.57 4.25 -26.15
CA ALA A 15 29.35 3.32 -25.34
C ALA A 15 28.90 3.26 -23.86
N LYS A 16 28.56 4.43 -23.26
CA LYS A 16 28.02 4.47 -21.89
C LYS A 16 26.65 3.80 -21.79
N VAL A 17 25.75 4.03 -22.75
CA VAL A 17 24.43 3.39 -22.79
C VAL A 17 24.56 1.89 -22.93
N ALA A 18 25.38 1.42 -23.86
CA ALA A 18 25.65 0.00 -24.06
C ALA A 18 26.29 -0.67 -22.81
N ALA A 19 27.15 0.03 -22.09
CA ALA A 19 27.72 -0.47 -20.83
C ALA A 19 26.67 -0.60 -19.73
N LEU A 20 25.76 0.36 -19.60
CA LEU A 20 24.65 0.32 -18.64
C LEU A 20 23.66 -0.80 -18.96
N GLU A 21 23.35 -1.02 -20.23
CA GLU A 21 22.48 -2.12 -20.66
C GLU A 21 23.10 -3.50 -20.37
N ARG A 22 24.40 -3.67 -20.63
CA ARG A 22 25.14 -4.90 -20.27
C ARG A 22 25.11 -5.15 -18.76
N GLN A 23 25.27 -4.10 -17.96
CA GLN A 23 25.21 -4.19 -16.51
C GLN A 23 23.79 -4.56 -16.02
N ARG A 24 22.74 -3.97 -16.60
CA ARG A 24 21.33 -4.35 -16.34
C ARG A 24 21.08 -5.83 -16.68
N ARG A 25 21.48 -6.30 -17.86
CA ARG A 25 21.31 -7.71 -18.28
C ARG A 25 22.02 -8.68 -17.33
N ARG A 26 23.24 -8.34 -16.88
CA ARG A 26 23.96 -9.17 -15.89
C ARG A 26 23.23 -9.22 -14.55
N ARG A 27 22.70 -8.10 -14.05
CA ARG A 27 21.95 -8.06 -12.79
C ARG A 27 20.65 -8.87 -12.85
N THR A 28 19.92 -8.81 -13.96
CA THR A 28 18.70 -9.61 -14.16
C THR A 28 18.99 -11.08 -14.30
N SER A 29 20.08 -11.47 -14.99
CA SER A 29 20.53 -12.86 -15.09
C SER A 29 20.89 -13.42 -13.70
N VAL A 30 21.73 -12.72 -12.93
CA VAL A 30 22.11 -13.15 -11.57
C VAL A 30 20.88 -13.28 -10.66
N ARG A 31 19.95 -12.33 -10.70
CA ARG A 31 18.71 -12.42 -9.91
C ARG A 31 17.87 -13.64 -10.28
N ARG A 32 17.70 -13.93 -11.59
CA ARG A 32 16.99 -15.12 -12.06
C ARG A 32 17.64 -16.41 -11.58
N THR A 33 18.97 -16.50 -11.68
CA THR A 33 19.73 -17.67 -11.21
C THR A 33 19.58 -17.87 -9.70
N VAL A 34 19.69 -16.81 -8.91
CA VAL A 34 19.48 -16.87 -7.45
C VAL A 34 18.06 -17.29 -7.11
N THR A 35 17.04 -16.75 -7.79
CA THR A 35 15.64 -17.15 -7.56
C THR A 35 15.42 -18.63 -7.85
N ILE A 36 15.96 -19.14 -8.96
CA ILE A 36 15.85 -20.57 -9.32
C ILE A 36 16.53 -21.44 -8.25
N LEU A 37 17.72 -21.06 -7.78
CA LEU A 37 18.43 -21.81 -6.74
C LEU A 37 17.66 -21.84 -5.41
N VAL A 38 17.04 -20.73 -5.03
CA VAL A 38 16.20 -20.66 -3.82
C VAL A 38 14.96 -21.55 -3.97
N LEU A 39 14.29 -21.54 -5.13
CA LEU A 39 13.13 -22.40 -5.38
C LEU A 39 13.49 -23.88 -5.35
N VAL A 40 14.64 -24.26 -5.89
CA VAL A 40 15.13 -25.65 -5.83
C VAL A 40 15.46 -26.06 -4.39
N ALA A 41 16.09 -25.17 -3.62
CA ALA A 41 16.40 -25.45 -2.20
C ALA A 41 15.14 -25.64 -1.37
N VAL A 42 14.10 -24.83 -1.60
CA VAL A 42 12.78 -24.96 -0.93
C VAL A 42 12.10 -26.27 -1.32
N ALA A 43 12.11 -26.64 -2.61
CA ALA A 43 11.52 -27.89 -3.08
C ALA A 43 12.21 -29.12 -2.46
N VAL A 44 13.54 -29.11 -2.37
CA VAL A 44 14.32 -30.18 -1.71
C VAL A 44 14.03 -30.23 -0.21
N GLY A 45 13.93 -29.07 0.46
CA GLY A 45 13.58 -28.99 1.89
C GLY A 45 12.19 -29.55 2.20
N VAL A 46 11.19 -29.28 1.36
CA VAL A 46 9.83 -29.82 1.48
C VAL A 46 9.82 -31.34 1.23
N TYR A 47 10.56 -31.81 0.24
CA TYR A 47 10.66 -33.24 -0.05
C TYR A 47 11.26 -34.05 1.11
N VAL A 48 12.31 -33.52 1.75
CA VAL A 48 12.93 -34.15 2.94
C VAL A 48 11.99 -34.13 4.15
N ALA A 49 11.26 -33.03 4.37
CA ALA A 49 10.31 -32.92 5.48
C ALA A 49 9.12 -33.89 5.36
N VAL A 50 8.65 -34.16 4.14
CA VAL A 50 7.54 -35.10 3.89
C VAL A 50 8.01 -36.56 4.02
N SER A 51 9.29 -36.85 3.76
CA SER A 51 9.84 -38.20 3.81
C SER A 51 10.17 -38.69 5.23
N THR A 52 10.21 -37.83 6.25
CA THR A 52 10.64 -38.18 7.63
C THR A 52 9.53 -38.09 8.70
N GLY A 53 8.28 -37.74 8.34
CA GLY A 53 7.20 -37.48 9.28
C GLY A 53 6.12 -38.55 9.36
N GLY A 54 6.39 -39.67 9.99
CA GLY A 54 5.37 -40.65 10.36
C GLY A 54 5.20 -40.77 11.87
N LYS A 55 4.14 -40.19 12.45
CA LYS A 55 3.36 -40.75 13.58
C LYS A 55 2.19 -39.86 13.94
N LYS A 56 0.98 -40.40 13.79
CA LYS A 56 -0.33 -39.84 14.18
C LYS A 56 -0.42 -39.72 15.71
N LYS A 57 -0.96 -38.60 16.21
CA LYS A 57 -1.72 -38.53 17.48
C LYS A 57 -3.03 -37.80 17.25
N THR A 58 -4.12 -38.45 17.63
CA THR A 58 -5.50 -37.99 17.59
C THR A 58 -5.78 -36.97 18.67
N PRO A 59 -6.49 -35.86 18.45
CA PRO A 59 -7.01 -35.04 19.53
C PRO A 59 -8.43 -35.41 19.91
N THR A 60 -8.63 -35.48 21.19
CA THR A 60 -9.88 -35.70 21.92
C THR A 60 -10.81 -34.50 21.79
N ALA A 61 -12.11 -34.80 21.58
CA ALA A 61 -13.22 -33.85 21.50
C ALA A 61 -13.41 -33.05 22.80
N SER A 62 -13.66 -31.75 22.70
CA SER A 62 -14.15 -30.94 23.80
C SER A 62 -15.47 -30.26 23.44
N LYS A 63 -16.36 -30.26 24.41
CA LYS A 63 -17.79 -29.99 24.39
C LYS A 63 -18.25 -28.66 23.80
N THR A 64 -19.29 -28.73 23.00
CA THR A 64 -20.17 -27.66 22.55
C THR A 64 -20.98 -27.09 23.72
N THR A 65 -20.91 -25.76 23.92
CA THR A 65 -21.87 -25.01 24.75
C THR A 65 -22.83 -24.26 23.83
N THR A 66 -24.08 -24.68 23.85
CA THR A 66 -25.21 -24.07 23.12
C THR A 66 -25.63 -22.78 23.84
N THR A 67 -25.51 -21.62 23.18
CA THR A 67 -26.10 -20.36 23.66
C THR A 67 -27.39 -20.09 22.89
N THR A 68 -28.53 -20.09 23.62
CA THR A 68 -29.87 -19.81 23.13
C THR A 68 -30.01 -18.31 22.79
N THR A 69 -30.32 -17.99 21.53
CA THR A 69 -30.64 -16.63 21.08
C THR A 69 -32.15 -16.39 21.27
N THR A 70 -32.50 -15.45 22.13
CA THR A 70 -33.89 -14.95 22.28
C THR A 70 -34.13 -13.86 21.26
N THR A 71 -35.03 -14.09 20.30
CA THR A 71 -35.48 -13.09 19.33
C THR A 71 -36.57 -12.23 19.95
N THR A 72 -36.33 -10.93 20.14
CA THR A 72 -37.35 -9.94 20.51
C THR A 72 -37.74 -9.15 19.27
N THR A 73 -38.99 -9.31 18.83
CA THR A 73 -39.62 -8.53 17.76
C THR A 73 -40.05 -7.17 18.28
N LEU A 74 -39.70 -6.07 17.64
CA LEU A 74 -40.16 -4.71 17.88
C LEU A 74 -41.16 -4.27 16.80
N PRO A 75 -42.21 -3.47 17.18
CA PRO A 75 -43.25 -3.02 16.27
C PRO A 75 -42.85 -1.80 15.44
N PRO A 76 -43.55 -1.52 14.31
CA PRO A 76 -43.26 -0.38 13.44
C PRO A 76 -43.94 0.87 13.90
N ASN A 77 -43.21 1.95 14.14
CA ASN A 77 -43.51 3.36 13.93
C ASN A 77 -42.60 4.24 14.82
N ALA A 78 -41.68 4.94 14.21
CA ALA A 78 -41.09 6.17 14.76
C ALA A 78 -40.47 7.01 13.66
N VAL A 79 -41.16 8.07 13.36
CA VAL A 79 -40.78 9.44 12.96
C VAL A 79 -39.29 9.68 12.66
N SER A 80 -39.03 10.11 11.43
CA SER A 80 -37.79 10.78 11.02
C SER A 80 -37.44 11.95 11.91
N THR A 81 -36.43 11.78 12.71
CA THR A 81 -35.71 12.91 13.32
C THR A 81 -34.32 12.93 12.69
N THR A 82 -34.05 13.91 11.84
CA THR A 82 -32.70 14.21 11.32
C THR A 82 -31.83 14.59 12.51
N THR A 83 -31.16 13.64 13.09
CA THR A 83 -30.08 13.88 14.04
C THR A 83 -28.81 13.98 13.24
N THR A 84 -28.34 15.21 13.03
CA THR A 84 -26.93 15.47 12.68
C THR A 84 -26.09 14.92 13.82
N VAL A 85 -25.64 13.68 13.67
CA VAL A 85 -24.60 13.12 14.52
C VAL A 85 -23.30 13.76 14.09
N SER A 86 -22.95 14.84 14.77
CA SER A 86 -21.60 15.35 14.81
C SER A 86 -20.77 14.28 15.52
N LEU A 87 -20.14 13.40 14.76
CA LEU A 87 -19.12 12.50 15.27
C LEU A 87 -17.87 13.33 15.58
N ALA A 88 -17.94 14.08 16.68
CA ALA A 88 -16.76 14.58 17.35
C ALA A 88 -16.02 13.34 17.93
N GLY A 89 -14.92 12.97 17.28
CA GLY A 89 -13.74 12.38 17.87
C GLY A 89 -13.92 11.27 18.89
N ASP A 90 -14.09 10.03 18.44
CA ASP A 90 -13.44 8.93 19.15
C ASP A 90 -12.11 8.62 18.42
N THR A 91 -11.07 9.33 18.83
CA THR A 91 -9.69 8.93 18.55
C THR A 91 -9.34 7.80 19.51
N THR A 92 -10.01 6.66 19.38
CA THR A 92 -9.44 5.41 19.87
C THR A 92 -8.22 5.16 19.00
N SER A 93 -7.05 5.59 19.49
CA SER A 93 -5.76 5.13 18.99
C SER A 93 -5.91 3.64 18.79
N ALA A 94 -5.93 3.18 17.52
CA ALA A 94 -5.85 1.76 17.25
C ALA A 94 -4.71 1.25 18.14
N ASN A 95 -4.97 0.22 18.97
CA ASN A 95 -3.95 -0.35 19.85
C ASN A 95 -2.87 -0.99 18.99
N CYS A 96 -2.05 -0.14 18.39
CA CYS A 96 -0.97 -0.58 17.54
C CYS A 96 0.07 -1.32 18.37
N PRO A 97 0.59 -2.47 17.90
CA PRO A 97 1.65 -3.18 18.58
C PRO A 97 2.82 -2.24 18.91
N ALA A 98 3.38 -2.33 20.09
CA ALA A 98 4.54 -1.53 20.48
C ALA A 98 5.75 -1.76 19.55
N SER A 99 5.86 -2.94 18.96
CA SER A 99 6.93 -3.33 18.04
C SER A 99 6.49 -3.22 16.57
N PHE A 100 7.37 -2.69 15.74
CA PHE A 100 7.23 -2.69 14.26
C PHE A 100 7.64 -4.02 13.60
N SER A 101 8.16 -4.98 14.33
CA SER A 101 8.66 -6.25 13.82
C SER A 101 7.57 -7.30 13.58
N THR A 102 6.32 -7.00 13.95
CA THR A 102 5.22 -7.94 13.85
C THR A 102 4.44 -7.69 12.55
N SER A 103 4.39 -8.68 11.68
CA SER A 103 3.46 -8.70 10.54
C SER A 103 2.03 -8.61 11.06
N LEU A 104 1.27 -7.63 10.57
CA LEU A 104 -0.10 -7.40 10.99
C LEU A 104 -1.03 -8.41 10.29
N LYS A 105 -1.88 -9.07 11.06
CA LYS A 105 -2.97 -9.87 10.50
C LYS A 105 -4.07 -8.94 10.04
N LYS A 106 -4.20 -8.74 8.75
CA LYS A 106 -5.25 -7.93 8.13
C LYS A 106 -6.23 -8.82 7.34
N PRO A 107 -7.47 -8.37 7.13
CA PRO A 107 -8.39 -9.04 6.22
C PRO A 107 -7.77 -9.22 4.84
N SER A 108 -8.14 -10.29 4.16
CA SER A 108 -7.69 -10.58 2.79
C SER A 108 -8.89 -11.04 1.97
N TRP A 109 -8.95 -10.61 0.71
CA TRP A 109 -10.07 -10.87 -0.18
C TRP A 109 -9.55 -11.53 -1.47
N SER A 110 -10.37 -12.37 -2.08
CA SER A 110 -10.02 -13.09 -3.32
C SER A 110 -10.21 -12.26 -4.59
N SER A 111 -10.85 -11.10 -4.50
CA SER A 111 -11.14 -10.21 -5.63
C SER A 111 -11.24 -8.76 -5.17
N PRO A 112 -11.06 -7.79 -6.09
CA PRO A 112 -11.33 -6.39 -5.81
C PRO A 112 -12.76 -6.17 -5.28
N PRO A 113 -12.99 -5.16 -4.42
CA PRO A 113 -14.30 -4.90 -3.83
C PRO A 113 -15.33 -4.48 -4.89
N PRO A 114 -16.62 -4.72 -4.64
CA PRO A 114 -17.68 -4.07 -5.41
C PRO A 114 -17.60 -2.55 -5.22
N THR A 115 -18.26 -1.80 -6.09
CA THR A 115 -18.35 -0.34 -5.94
C THR A 115 -19.18 -0.01 -4.70
N ILE A 116 -18.55 0.68 -3.74
CA ILE A 116 -19.18 1.14 -2.48
C ILE A 116 -19.26 2.67 -2.42
N ILE A 117 -18.49 3.38 -3.24
CA ILE A 117 -18.52 4.85 -3.32
C ILE A 117 -19.59 5.33 -4.32
N ASP A 118 -20.11 6.52 -4.10
CA ASP A 118 -20.90 7.26 -5.08
C ASP A 118 -19.95 8.15 -5.91
N PRO A 119 -19.80 7.90 -7.23
CA PRO A 119 -18.85 8.67 -8.05
C PRO A 119 -19.25 10.14 -8.23
N THR A 120 -20.45 10.53 -7.84
CA THR A 120 -20.93 11.94 -7.87
C THR A 120 -20.58 12.72 -6.62
N ARG A 121 -20.08 12.04 -5.60
CA ARG A 121 -19.67 12.63 -4.30
C ARG A 121 -18.16 12.91 -4.28
N THR A 122 -17.77 13.80 -3.38
CA THR A 122 -16.38 14.05 -3.08
C THR A 122 -15.94 13.29 -1.82
N TYR A 123 -14.77 12.72 -1.86
CA TYR A 123 -14.20 11.94 -0.76
C TYR A 123 -12.88 12.51 -0.31
N SER A 124 -12.63 12.47 0.97
CA SER A 124 -11.34 12.75 1.57
C SER A 124 -10.96 11.70 2.59
N ALA A 125 -9.67 11.51 2.79
CA ALA A 125 -9.12 10.59 3.77
C ALA A 125 -8.22 11.34 4.76
N THR A 126 -8.57 11.33 6.05
CA THR A 126 -7.70 11.80 7.11
C THR A 126 -6.84 10.62 7.60
N VAL A 127 -5.55 10.70 7.31
CA VAL A 127 -4.54 9.71 7.72
C VAL A 127 -3.90 10.19 9.00
N THR A 128 -4.19 9.53 10.11
CA THR A 128 -3.54 9.77 11.40
C THR A 128 -2.32 8.90 11.54
N THR A 129 -1.18 9.48 11.86
CA THR A 129 0.09 8.78 12.06
C THR A 129 0.60 9.00 13.49
N ASP A 130 1.65 8.29 13.88
CA ASP A 130 2.35 8.46 15.16
C ASP A 130 3.04 9.84 15.33
N VAL A 131 3.13 10.65 14.25
CA VAL A 131 3.77 11.98 14.26
C VAL A 131 2.85 13.11 13.81
N GLY A 132 1.54 12.86 13.72
CA GLY A 132 0.52 13.82 13.33
C GLY A 132 -0.40 13.30 12.22
N SER A 133 -1.26 14.16 11.70
CA SER A 133 -2.24 13.78 10.68
C SER A 133 -2.08 14.61 9.40
N PHE A 134 -2.44 14.01 8.27
CA PHE A 134 -2.57 14.69 6.99
C PHE A 134 -3.86 14.25 6.29
N THR A 135 -4.39 15.10 5.42
CA THR A 135 -5.64 14.81 4.69
C THR A 135 -5.35 14.71 3.20
N ILE A 136 -5.91 13.70 2.57
CA ILE A 136 -5.85 13.45 1.12
C ILE A 136 -7.24 13.74 0.55
N ALA A 137 -7.35 14.63 -0.43
CA ALA A 137 -8.52 14.68 -1.31
C ALA A 137 -8.41 13.54 -2.32
N LEU A 138 -9.46 12.72 -2.44
CA LEU A 138 -9.50 11.56 -3.32
C LEU A 138 -10.11 11.93 -4.68
N ASP A 139 -9.43 11.57 -5.77
CA ASP A 139 -9.84 11.91 -7.13
C ASP A 139 -10.84 10.89 -7.70
N THR A 140 -12.05 10.95 -7.18
CA THR A 140 -13.14 10.02 -7.53
C THR A 140 -13.52 10.10 -9.02
N ALA A 141 -13.40 11.28 -9.63
CA ALA A 141 -13.76 11.50 -11.03
C ALA A 141 -12.78 10.83 -12.01
N SER A 142 -11.48 10.91 -11.74
CA SER A 142 -10.43 10.41 -12.63
C SER A 142 -9.97 8.99 -12.28
N ALA A 143 -10.10 8.59 -11.00
CA ALA A 143 -9.65 7.29 -10.51
C ALA A 143 -10.70 6.55 -9.66
N PRO A 144 -11.95 6.38 -10.15
CA PRO A 144 -13.06 5.85 -9.34
C PRO A 144 -12.79 4.45 -8.77
N LYS A 145 -12.15 3.56 -9.51
CA LYS A 145 -11.85 2.20 -9.02
C LYS A 145 -10.76 2.20 -7.95
N THR A 146 -9.75 3.05 -8.13
CA THR A 146 -8.64 3.20 -7.20
C THR A 146 -9.11 3.84 -5.90
N VAL A 147 -9.95 4.89 -5.99
CA VAL A 147 -10.57 5.52 -4.83
C VAL A 147 -11.49 4.53 -4.12
N ASN A 148 -12.34 3.80 -4.84
CA ASN A 148 -13.21 2.77 -4.27
C ASN A 148 -12.40 1.71 -3.49
N ASN A 149 -11.31 1.25 -4.06
CA ASN A 149 -10.41 0.31 -3.41
C ASN A 149 -9.81 0.90 -2.11
N PHE A 150 -9.32 2.13 -2.16
CA PHE A 150 -8.72 2.79 -1.01
C PHE A 150 -9.75 3.03 0.11
N VAL A 151 -10.94 3.52 -0.22
CA VAL A 151 -12.06 3.72 0.72
C VAL A 151 -12.47 2.40 1.36
N PHE A 152 -12.70 1.36 0.55
CA PHE A 152 -13.04 0.03 1.04
C PHE A 152 -12.01 -0.51 2.05
N LEU A 153 -10.73 -0.40 1.73
CA LEU A 153 -9.66 -0.87 2.61
C LEU A 153 -9.57 -0.03 3.90
N ALA A 154 -9.77 1.29 3.82
CA ALA A 154 -9.79 2.17 4.99
C ALA A 154 -10.96 1.85 5.92
N GLU A 155 -12.18 1.71 5.40
CA GLU A 155 -13.37 1.35 6.17
C GLU A 155 -13.29 -0.04 6.83
N ASN A 156 -12.51 -0.95 6.24
CA ASN A 156 -12.23 -2.26 6.82
C ASN A 156 -10.97 -2.27 7.73
N HIS A 157 -10.48 -1.11 8.17
CA HIS A 157 -9.33 -0.98 9.08
C HIS A 157 -8.06 -1.66 8.56
N PHE A 158 -7.94 -1.80 7.23
CA PHE A 158 -6.81 -2.47 6.62
C PHE A 158 -5.51 -1.69 6.84
N TYR A 159 -5.58 -0.36 6.81
CA TYR A 159 -4.42 0.51 6.97
C TYR A 159 -4.01 0.77 8.43
N ASP A 160 -4.83 0.40 9.41
CA ASP A 160 -4.53 0.65 10.81
C ASP A 160 -3.24 -0.05 11.23
N CYS A 161 -2.36 0.69 11.89
CA CYS A 161 -1.04 0.25 12.34
C CYS A 161 -0.04 -0.12 11.24
N VAL A 162 -0.37 0.07 9.95
CA VAL A 162 0.52 -0.24 8.84
C VAL A 162 1.64 0.81 8.77
N GLU A 163 2.88 0.34 8.63
CA GLU A 163 4.05 1.20 8.61
C GLU A 163 4.35 1.82 7.23
N PHE A 164 5.08 2.92 7.26
CA PHE A 164 5.78 3.43 6.09
C PHE A 164 7.07 2.62 5.92
N HIS A 165 6.96 1.49 5.23
CA HIS A 165 8.04 0.50 5.11
C HIS A 165 9.16 0.92 4.15
N ARG A 166 8.89 1.91 3.27
CA ARG A 166 9.86 2.45 2.32
C ARG A 166 9.75 3.96 2.25
N VAL A 167 10.78 4.65 2.73
CA VAL A 167 10.84 6.12 2.80
C VAL A 167 12.16 6.59 2.20
N ILE A 168 12.09 7.38 1.11
CA ILE A 168 13.27 7.92 0.44
C ILE A 168 13.25 9.44 0.56
N PRO A 169 14.20 10.05 1.30
CA PRO A 169 14.27 11.48 1.49
C PRO A 169 14.30 12.25 0.16
N GLY A 170 13.48 13.29 0.08
CA GLY A 170 13.34 14.11 -1.13
C GLY A 170 12.62 13.41 -2.29
N PHE A 171 12.01 12.24 -2.07
CA PHE A 171 11.27 11.54 -3.12
C PHE A 171 9.86 11.16 -2.67
N MET A 172 9.68 10.12 -1.83
CA MET A 172 8.35 9.63 -1.46
C MET A 172 8.35 8.82 -0.16
N ASP A 173 7.15 8.64 0.41
CA ASP A 173 6.84 7.82 1.57
C ASP A 173 5.82 6.76 1.18
N GLN A 174 6.21 5.48 1.19
CA GLN A 174 5.38 4.35 0.78
C GLN A 174 4.90 3.54 1.98
N SER A 175 3.60 3.25 1.97
CA SER A 175 2.88 2.48 3.00
C SER A 175 1.88 1.49 2.37
N GLY A 176 0.97 0.93 3.17
CA GLY A 176 -0.12 0.07 2.71
C GLY A 176 0.22 -1.41 2.61
N ASP A 177 1.40 -1.84 3.07
CA ASP A 177 1.77 -3.25 3.19
C ASP A 177 1.68 -3.70 4.66
N PRO A 178 0.71 -4.55 5.05
CA PRO A 178 0.59 -5.03 6.43
C PRO A 178 1.75 -5.91 6.89
N THR A 179 2.56 -6.41 5.96
CA THR A 179 3.73 -7.23 6.28
C THR A 179 5.01 -6.40 6.46
N GLY A 180 5.03 -5.15 5.99
CA GLY A 180 6.18 -4.25 6.03
C GLY A 180 7.35 -4.68 5.15
N THR A 181 7.16 -5.64 4.24
CA THR A 181 8.21 -6.21 3.37
C THR A 181 8.26 -5.60 1.98
N GLY A 182 7.23 -4.83 1.60
CA GLY A 182 7.01 -4.31 0.25
C GLY A 182 6.34 -5.33 -0.70
N THR A 183 5.96 -6.52 -0.21
CA THR A 183 5.35 -7.58 -1.03
C THR A 183 3.94 -7.98 -0.59
N GLY A 184 3.48 -7.48 0.56
CA GLY A 184 2.14 -7.73 1.08
C GLY A 184 1.07 -6.89 0.39
N GLY A 185 -0.19 -7.28 0.60
CA GLY A 185 -1.34 -6.62 0.00
C GLY A 185 -2.66 -7.22 0.45
N PRO A 186 -3.78 -6.84 -0.20
CA PRO A 186 -5.13 -7.21 0.24
C PRO A 186 -5.58 -8.60 -0.25
N GLY A 187 -4.73 -9.33 -0.97
CA GLY A 187 -5.03 -10.65 -1.52
C GLY A 187 -5.49 -10.65 -2.98
N TYR A 188 -5.65 -9.47 -3.59
CA TYR A 188 -6.01 -9.28 -4.99
C TYR A 188 -5.18 -8.17 -5.63
N GLN A 189 -5.28 -8.07 -6.95
CA GLN A 189 -4.72 -6.98 -7.75
C GLN A 189 -5.80 -6.42 -8.68
N PHE A 190 -5.65 -5.15 -9.08
CA PHE A 190 -6.54 -4.50 -10.03
C PHE A 190 -5.78 -3.64 -11.04
N ALA A 191 -6.47 -3.30 -12.13
CA ALA A 191 -5.89 -2.60 -13.27
C ALA A 191 -5.50 -1.15 -12.93
N ASP A 192 -4.52 -0.64 -13.67
CA ASP A 192 -4.10 0.76 -13.61
C ASP A 192 -5.24 1.68 -14.07
N GLU A 193 -5.27 2.88 -13.48
CA GLU A 193 -6.26 3.92 -13.74
C GLU A 193 -5.60 5.30 -13.55
N ASN A 194 -6.00 6.29 -14.34
CA ASN A 194 -5.53 7.68 -14.20
C ASN A 194 -3.99 7.81 -14.09
N ILE A 195 -3.28 7.32 -15.08
CA ILE A 195 -1.82 7.48 -15.16
C ILE A 195 -1.50 8.83 -15.82
N PRO A 196 -0.88 9.80 -15.13
CA PRO A 196 -0.59 11.11 -15.69
C PRO A 196 0.53 11.03 -16.74
N SER A 197 0.32 11.65 -17.91
CA SER A 197 1.31 11.70 -18.99
C SER A 197 2.49 12.64 -18.72
N ASN A 198 2.31 13.61 -17.81
CA ASN A 198 3.30 14.66 -17.51
C ASN A 198 4.07 14.41 -16.19
N GLY A 199 3.99 13.18 -15.66
CA GLY A 199 4.57 12.84 -14.36
C GLY A 199 3.72 13.35 -13.19
N TYR A 200 4.31 13.36 -12.01
CA TYR A 200 3.66 13.64 -10.73
C TYR A 200 4.32 14.84 -10.06
N THR A 201 3.56 15.50 -9.18
CA THR A 201 4.03 16.64 -8.38
C THR A 201 4.07 16.31 -6.88
N ALA A 202 4.73 17.18 -6.11
CA ALA A 202 4.78 17.04 -4.65
C ALA A 202 3.36 17.12 -4.04
N GLY A 203 3.08 16.25 -3.07
CA GLY A 203 1.77 16.12 -2.42
C GLY A 203 0.83 15.15 -3.12
N GLU A 204 1.12 14.69 -4.33
CA GLU A 204 0.30 13.68 -5.01
C GLU A 204 0.45 12.29 -4.39
N VAL A 205 -0.64 11.53 -4.45
CA VAL A 205 -0.76 10.20 -3.87
C VAL A 205 -1.11 9.20 -4.97
N ALA A 206 -0.24 8.20 -5.14
CA ALA A 206 -0.41 7.20 -6.18
C ALA A 206 -0.24 5.76 -5.65
N MET A 207 -0.84 4.80 -6.37
CA MET A 207 -0.71 3.38 -6.04
C MET A 207 0.69 2.87 -6.38
N ALA A 208 1.32 2.19 -5.43
CA ALA A 208 2.50 1.39 -5.71
C ALA A 208 2.10 0.07 -6.37
N ASN A 209 2.88 -0.37 -7.36
CA ASN A 209 2.65 -1.61 -8.09
C ASN A 209 3.96 -2.35 -8.41
N SER A 210 3.86 -3.60 -8.84
CA SER A 210 4.98 -4.44 -9.28
C SER A 210 5.06 -4.56 -10.81
N GLY A 211 4.44 -3.64 -11.52
CA GLY A 211 4.28 -3.58 -12.97
C GLY A 211 2.82 -3.30 -13.32
N LYS A 212 2.54 -3.24 -14.62
CA LYS A 212 1.23 -2.86 -15.15
C LYS A 212 0.10 -3.74 -14.57
N ASN A 213 -0.99 -3.08 -14.13
CA ASN A 213 -2.21 -3.74 -13.63
C ASN A 213 -1.97 -4.62 -12.37
N THR A 214 -1.05 -4.24 -11.48
CA THR A 214 -0.78 -4.96 -10.23
C THR A 214 -1.00 -4.11 -8.99
N ASN A 215 -1.91 -3.12 -9.06
CA ASN A 215 -2.30 -2.32 -7.90
C ASN A 215 -2.97 -3.20 -6.83
N GLY A 216 -2.71 -2.92 -5.57
CA GLY A 216 -3.30 -3.64 -4.43
C GLY A 216 -3.70 -2.68 -3.33
N SER A 217 -3.00 -2.71 -2.19
CA SER A 217 -3.19 -1.79 -1.08
C SER A 217 -2.07 -0.78 -0.90
N GLN A 218 -0.90 -1.02 -1.48
CA GLN A 218 0.25 -0.16 -1.28
C GLN A 218 0.11 1.16 -2.05
N PHE A 219 0.44 2.25 -1.39
CA PHE A 219 0.43 3.59 -1.97
C PHE A 219 1.65 4.39 -1.50
N PHE A 220 1.95 5.47 -2.19
CA PHE A 220 2.98 6.41 -1.76
C PHE A 220 2.52 7.86 -1.89
N VAL A 221 3.07 8.70 -1.03
CA VAL A 221 2.91 10.16 -1.05
C VAL A 221 4.21 10.77 -1.55
N LEU A 222 4.14 11.61 -2.56
CA LEU A 222 5.30 12.29 -3.11
C LEU A 222 5.65 13.56 -2.33
N VAL A 223 6.94 13.79 -2.08
CA VAL A 223 7.44 15.03 -1.50
C VAL A 223 8.17 15.91 -2.51
N SER A 224 8.39 15.39 -3.72
CA SER A 224 8.96 16.11 -4.86
C SER A 224 8.34 15.63 -6.18
N SER A 225 8.60 16.34 -7.27
CA SER A 225 8.15 15.93 -8.60
C SER A 225 8.85 14.64 -9.07
N TYR A 226 8.10 13.77 -9.75
CA TYR A 226 8.59 12.50 -10.28
C TYR A 226 8.13 12.27 -11.71
N GLN A 227 9.06 12.13 -12.63
CA GLN A 227 8.77 11.93 -14.05
C GLN A 227 8.71 10.43 -14.37
N THR A 228 7.49 9.92 -14.42
CA THR A 228 7.16 8.54 -14.83
C THR A 228 5.69 8.48 -15.26
N ASP A 229 5.30 7.40 -15.92
CA ASP A 229 3.96 7.10 -16.42
C ASP A 229 3.50 5.70 -15.98
N SER A 230 3.73 5.34 -14.72
CA SER A 230 3.60 3.94 -14.29
C SER A 230 2.67 3.70 -13.11
N TYR A 231 2.10 4.73 -12.50
CA TYR A 231 1.36 4.61 -11.25
C TYR A 231 -0.01 5.28 -11.32
N SER A 232 -1.03 4.64 -10.79
CA SER A 232 -2.39 5.20 -10.71
C SER A 232 -2.43 6.34 -9.70
N LEU A 233 -2.57 7.57 -10.19
CA LEU A 233 -2.78 8.76 -9.38
C LEU A 233 -4.24 8.78 -8.90
N PHE A 234 -4.47 8.89 -7.58
CA PHE A 234 -5.83 8.83 -7.03
C PHE A 234 -6.14 9.89 -5.97
N GLY A 235 -5.21 10.80 -5.70
CA GLY A 235 -5.46 11.88 -4.76
C GLY A 235 -4.26 12.80 -4.55
N HIS A 236 -4.47 13.82 -3.72
CA HIS A 236 -3.44 14.75 -3.33
C HIS A 236 -3.62 15.23 -1.89
N VAL A 237 -2.53 15.52 -1.22
CA VAL A 237 -2.53 16.04 0.17
C VAL A 237 -3.01 17.48 0.18
N THR A 238 -4.12 17.74 0.88
CA THR A 238 -4.72 19.06 1.04
C THR A 238 -4.32 19.76 2.34
N SER A 239 -3.98 18.98 3.38
CA SER A 239 -3.49 19.50 4.65
C SER A 239 -2.47 18.56 5.29
N GLY A 240 -1.64 19.07 6.18
CA GLY A 240 -0.68 18.25 6.92
C GLY A 240 0.55 17.79 6.11
N LEU A 241 0.90 18.42 4.99
CA LEU A 241 2.10 18.08 4.20
C LEU A 241 3.39 18.15 5.03
N SER A 242 3.40 18.93 6.12
CA SER A 242 4.52 18.97 7.08
C SER A 242 4.72 17.63 7.80
N VAL A 243 3.65 16.89 8.08
CA VAL A 243 3.70 15.55 8.68
C VAL A 243 4.32 14.56 7.69
N VAL A 244 3.90 14.58 6.42
CA VAL A 244 4.50 13.78 5.34
C VAL A 244 6.01 14.08 5.23
N LYS A 245 6.40 15.37 5.20
CA LYS A 245 7.81 15.77 5.15
C LYS A 245 8.59 15.33 6.39
N LYS A 246 7.96 15.29 7.59
CA LYS A 246 8.60 14.77 8.81
C LYS A 246 8.90 13.28 8.66
N ILE A 247 7.93 12.47 8.21
CA ILE A 247 8.14 11.06 7.93
C ILE A 247 9.26 10.89 6.89
N ASN A 248 9.23 11.69 5.81
CA ASN A 248 10.22 11.65 4.75
C ASN A 248 11.65 11.94 5.24
N SER A 249 11.80 12.88 6.20
CA SER A 249 13.11 13.22 6.77
C SER A 249 13.76 12.07 7.53
N ASP A 250 12.97 11.10 8.00
CA ASP A 250 13.40 9.94 8.76
C ASP A 250 13.66 8.69 7.87
N GLY A 251 13.66 8.88 6.56
CA GLY A 251 14.00 7.87 5.57
C GLY A 251 15.50 7.65 5.36
N SER A 252 15.83 6.89 4.34
CA SER A 252 17.20 6.70 3.87
C SER A 252 17.27 6.55 2.34
N SER A 253 18.44 6.71 1.77
CA SER A 253 18.67 6.51 0.34
C SER A 253 18.43 5.06 -0.13
N SER A 254 18.49 4.09 0.77
CA SER A 254 18.14 2.70 0.49
C SER A 254 16.63 2.46 0.52
N GLY A 255 15.86 3.38 1.10
CA GLY A 255 14.43 3.29 1.34
C GLY A 255 14.06 2.69 2.70
N THR A 256 14.96 2.07 3.43
CA THR A 256 14.67 1.59 4.79
C THR A 256 14.66 2.79 5.74
N PRO A 257 13.55 3.10 6.44
CA PRO A 257 13.48 4.22 7.36
C PRO A 257 14.49 4.10 8.49
N THR A 258 15.12 5.22 8.85
CA THR A 258 16.00 5.31 10.04
C THR A 258 15.19 5.42 11.32
N VAL A 259 14.04 6.11 11.26
CA VAL A 259 12.98 6.08 12.27
C VAL A 259 11.71 5.57 11.59
N ARG A 260 11.10 4.55 12.19
CA ARG A 260 9.90 3.92 11.63
C ARG A 260 8.66 4.66 12.08
N HIS A 261 7.80 4.97 11.13
CA HIS A 261 6.49 5.60 11.33
C HIS A 261 5.37 4.68 10.84
N ARG A 262 4.18 4.86 11.38
CA ARG A 262 3.00 4.08 11.01
C ARG A 262 1.77 4.93 10.84
N ILE A 263 0.84 4.45 10.05
CA ILE A 263 -0.54 4.89 10.06
C ILE A 263 -1.19 4.34 11.33
N VAL A 264 -1.79 5.21 12.14
CA VAL A 264 -2.59 4.80 13.30
C VAL A 264 -4.00 4.43 12.84
N SER A 265 -4.60 5.29 12.00
CA SER A 265 -5.93 5.07 11.41
C SER A 265 -6.11 5.88 10.14
N VAL A 266 -7.08 5.48 9.31
CA VAL A 266 -7.55 6.25 8.15
C VAL A 266 -9.05 6.42 8.29
N VAL A 267 -9.52 7.67 8.31
CA VAL A 267 -10.95 8.02 8.39
C VAL A 267 -11.37 8.63 7.06
N ILE A 268 -12.41 8.09 6.47
CA ILE A 268 -13.00 8.60 5.22
C ILE A 268 -14.10 9.59 5.56
N SER A 269 -14.12 10.70 4.85
CA SER A 269 -15.20 11.70 4.89
C SER A 269 -15.77 11.87 3.49
N GLU A 270 -17.09 11.88 3.39
CA GLU A 270 -17.88 12.06 2.17
C GLU A 270 -18.66 13.36 2.24
N SER A 271 -18.73 14.11 1.13
CA SER A 271 -19.48 15.36 1.03
C SER A 271 -20.14 15.56 -0.35
#